data_b4c1f015525f7758e6fef1e4de8f071e
#
_entry.id   b4c1f015525f7758e6fef1e4de8f071e
#
_cell.length_a   1.000
_cell.length_b   1.000
_cell.length_c   1.000
_cell.angle_alpha   90.00
_cell.angle_beta   90.00
_cell.angle_gamma   90.00
#
_symmetry.space_group_name_H-M   'P 1'
#
loop_
_entity.id
_entity.type
_entity.pdbx_description
1 polymer ?
#
loop_
_entity_poly.entity_id
_entity_poly.type
_entity_poly.pdbx_seq_one_letter_code
_entity_poly.pdbx_strand_id
1 'polypeptide(L)'
;EFNHQFWKDFRKAVKEANPEALILAEHYGNPEGWLQGDEWDSVMNYDAFMEPVTWFLTGMEKHSDEYREDLYGNSDAFINAMKNHMRSLHMSALHTAMNELSNHDHSRFLTRTNRTVGRVSYMSPEAAERNVDYAVMREAIAIQMTWPGAPTVYYGDEAGVCGFTDPDNRRTYPWGRENKELLSFYKKMIAIHKKVGS
;
A
#
# COMPACT_ATOMS: atom_id res chain seq x y z
N GLU A 1 -21.98 2.14 0.44
CA GLU A 1 -21.37 2.96 1.50
C GLU A 1 -22.44 3.53 2.43
N PHE A 2 -22.12 3.61 3.72
CA PHE A 2 -22.98 4.31 4.67
C PHE A 2 -22.93 5.82 4.40
N ASN A 3 -24.00 6.53 4.71
CA ASN A 3 -24.05 7.97 4.50
C ASN A 3 -23.12 8.73 5.49
N HIS A 4 -22.83 9.97 5.20
CA HIS A 4 -21.95 10.81 6.02
C HIS A 4 -22.44 10.94 7.48
N GLN A 5 -23.76 11.03 7.71
CA GLN A 5 -24.30 11.15 9.08
C GLN A 5 -23.95 9.92 9.93
N PHE A 6 -23.99 8.71 9.34
CA PHE A 6 -23.58 7.49 10.04
C PHE A 6 -22.13 7.59 10.53
N TRP A 7 -21.21 8.06 9.68
CA TRP A 7 -19.79 8.16 10.04
C TRP A 7 -19.53 9.24 11.07
N LYS A 8 -20.27 10.35 11.06
CA LYS A 8 -20.21 11.37 12.10
C LYS A 8 -20.66 10.83 13.46
N ASP A 9 -21.77 10.10 13.49
CA ASP A 9 -22.27 9.47 14.72
C ASP A 9 -21.33 8.36 15.21
N PHE A 10 -20.77 7.56 14.27
CA PHE A 10 -19.75 6.55 14.57
C PHE A 10 -18.51 7.20 15.21
N ARG A 11 -17.97 8.25 14.57
CA ARG A 11 -16.82 8.99 15.11
C ARG A 11 -17.10 9.52 16.51
N LYS A 12 -18.25 10.14 16.71
CA LYS A 12 -18.66 10.65 18.02
C LYS A 12 -18.59 9.56 19.09
N ALA A 13 -19.23 8.41 18.83
CA ALA A 13 -19.24 7.29 19.78
C ALA A 13 -17.82 6.74 20.06
N VAL A 14 -16.98 6.60 19.02
CA VAL A 14 -15.59 6.12 19.18
C VAL A 14 -14.77 7.11 20.02
N LYS A 15 -14.84 8.41 19.71
CA LYS A 15 -14.04 9.44 20.40
C LYS A 15 -14.52 9.72 21.81
N GLU A 16 -15.80 9.51 22.11
CA GLU A 16 -16.34 9.53 23.48
C GLU A 16 -15.79 8.36 24.32
N ALA A 17 -15.66 7.17 23.71
CA ALA A 17 -15.11 6.00 24.38
C ALA A 17 -13.58 6.09 24.55
N ASN A 18 -12.88 6.56 23.54
CA ASN A 18 -11.42 6.79 23.56
C ASN A 18 -11.04 7.88 22.56
N PRO A 19 -10.70 9.09 23.02
CA PRO A 19 -10.36 10.20 22.13
C PRO A 19 -9.09 9.95 21.29
N GLU A 20 -8.19 9.06 21.72
CA GLU A 20 -6.96 8.70 21.01
C GLU A 20 -7.16 7.57 20.00
N ALA A 21 -8.34 6.94 19.93
CA ALA A 21 -8.60 5.86 18.98
C ALA A 21 -8.55 6.38 17.54
N LEU A 22 -7.76 5.73 16.69
CA LEU A 22 -7.69 6.00 15.25
C LEU A 22 -8.88 5.37 14.53
N ILE A 23 -9.54 6.15 13.69
CA ILE A 23 -10.59 5.68 12.78
C ILE A 23 -9.98 5.57 11.38
N LEU A 24 -9.65 4.35 10.99
CA LEU A 24 -9.08 4.01 9.69
C LEU A 24 -10.14 3.40 8.80
N ALA A 25 -10.26 3.90 7.58
CA ALA A 25 -11.18 3.34 6.58
C ALA A 25 -10.45 2.56 5.50
N GLU A 26 -11.07 1.47 5.06
CA GLU A 26 -10.79 0.84 3.78
C GLU A 26 -11.76 1.41 2.75
N HIS A 27 -11.22 2.15 1.77
CA HIS A 27 -12.01 2.82 0.76
C HIS A 27 -11.28 2.82 -0.58
N TYR A 28 -12.01 2.47 -1.65
CA TYR A 28 -11.51 2.55 -3.02
C TYR A 28 -11.88 3.90 -3.64
N GLY A 29 -10.94 4.52 -4.33
CA GLY A 29 -11.10 5.85 -4.93
C GLY A 29 -10.77 7.00 -3.98
N ASN A 30 -11.23 8.20 -4.30
CA ASN A 30 -10.89 9.41 -3.57
C ASN A 30 -11.64 9.51 -2.23
N PRO A 31 -10.95 9.45 -1.07
CA PRO A 31 -11.55 9.51 0.26
C PRO A 31 -11.79 10.93 0.78
N GLU A 32 -11.48 11.97 0.01
CA GLU A 32 -11.49 13.37 0.45
C GLU A 32 -12.75 13.76 1.22
N GLY A 33 -13.93 13.34 0.73
CA GLY A 33 -15.22 13.70 1.32
C GLY A 33 -15.41 13.23 2.77
N TRP A 34 -14.70 12.19 3.20
CA TRP A 34 -14.80 11.60 4.55
C TRP A 34 -13.63 11.95 5.47
N LEU A 35 -12.58 12.60 4.94
CA LEU A 35 -11.36 12.98 5.67
C LEU A 35 -11.37 14.48 6.05
N GLN A 36 -12.57 15.02 6.33
CA GLN A 36 -12.74 16.44 6.67
C GLN A 36 -12.58 16.73 8.18
N GLY A 37 -12.28 15.71 9.00
CA GLY A 37 -12.05 15.82 10.43
C GLY A 37 -13.26 15.48 11.31
N ASP A 38 -14.40 15.18 10.70
CA ASP A 38 -15.66 14.86 11.41
C ASP A 38 -16.14 13.41 11.17
N GLU A 39 -15.42 12.62 10.35
CA GLU A 39 -15.74 11.24 10.04
C GLU A 39 -14.51 10.34 10.27
N TRP A 40 -13.71 10.05 9.24
CA TRP A 40 -12.50 9.23 9.35
C TRP A 40 -11.27 10.05 9.71
N ASP A 41 -10.31 9.42 10.40
CA ASP A 41 -9.00 10.02 10.66
C ASP A 41 -8.02 9.72 9.53
N SER A 42 -8.12 8.53 8.94
CA SER A 42 -7.17 8.00 7.98
C SER A 42 -7.81 7.01 7.03
N VAL A 43 -7.08 6.62 6.00
CA VAL A 43 -7.49 5.68 4.96
C VAL A 43 -6.35 4.75 4.58
N MET A 44 -6.68 3.53 4.15
CA MET A 44 -5.76 2.69 3.38
C MET A 44 -5.53 3.39 2.04
N ASN A 45 -4.29 3.85 1.81
CA ASN A 45 -4.00 4.83 0.76
C ASN A 45 -3.80 4.16 -0.61
N TYR A 46 -4.88 3.61 -1.17
CA TYR A 46 -4.86 2.94 -2.47
C TYR A 46 -4.65 3.94 -3.61
N ASP A 47 -5.52 4.93 -3.67
CA ASP A 47 -5.62 5.89 -4.78
C ASP A 47 -4.39 6.82 -4.85
N ALA A 48 -3.96 7.33 -3.69
CA ALA A 48 -2.87 8.31 -3.61
C ALA A 48 -1.48 7.70 -3.41
N PHE A 49 -1.35 6.38 -3.24
CA PHE A 49 -0.04 5.75 -3.05
C PHE A 49 0.08 4.40 -3.74
N MET A 50 -0.70 3.38 -3.34
CA MET A 50 -0.49 2.01 -3.82
C MET A 50 -0.62 1.93 -5.35
N GLU A 51 -1.70 2.47 -5.92
CA GLU A 51 -1.97 2.39 -7.36
C GLU A 51 -0.93 3.13 -8.20
N PRO A 52 -0.58 4.40 -7.94
CA PRO A 52 0.46 5.07 -8.71
C PRO A 52 1.83 4.37 -8.63
N VAL A 53 2.21 3.89 -7.44
CA VAL A 53 3.49 3.21 -7.23
C VAL A 53 3.55 1.89 -7.99
N THR A 54 2.49 1.07 -7.92
CA THR A 54 2.49 -0.22 -8.62
C THR A 54 2.47 -0.04 -10.13
N TRP A 55 1.69 0.88 -10.67
CA TRP A 55 1.68 1.18 -12.10
C TRP A 55 3.04 1.66 -12.59
N PHE A 56 3.65 2.60 -11.89
CA PHE A 56 4.93 3.16 -12.29
C PHE A 56 6.07 2.14 -12.26
N LEU A 57 6.20 1.39 -11.16
CA LEU A 57 7.34 0.49 -10.97
C LEU A 57 7.18 -0.87 -11.65
N THR A 58 5.95 -1.31 -11.86
CA THR A 58 5.70 -2.66 -12.38
C THR A 58 4.86 -2.71 -13.65
N GLY A 59 4.09 -1.68 -13.94
CA GLY A 59 3.05 -1.71 -14.98
C GLY A 59 1.85 -2.58 -14.63
N MET A 60 1.80 -3.11 -13.41
CA MET A 60 0.74 -4.02 -12.97
C MET A 60 -0.33 -3.31 -12.17
N GLU A 61 -1.57 -3.71 -12.40
CA GLU A 61 -2.70 -3.39 -11.53
C GLU A 61 -2.53 -4.09 -10.16
N LYS A 62 -3.06 -3.50 -9.09
CA LYS A 62 -2.87 -3.95 -7.71
C LYS A 62 -3.29 -5.39 -7.40
N HIS A 63 -4.24 -5.96 -8.15
CA HIS A 63 -4.63 -7.37 -8.04
C HIS A 63 -3.87 -8.30 -9.00
N SER A 64 -3.01 -7.77 -9.86
CA SER A 64 -2.38 -8.48 -10.98
C SER A 64 -3.35 -8.89 -12.08
N ASP A 65 -4.45 -8.16 -12.25
CA ASP A 65 -5.46 -8.45 -13.28
C ASP A 65 -5.13 -7.83 -14.64
N GLU A 66 -4.30 -6.79 -14.66
CA GLU A 66 -3.95 -6.03 -15.86
C GLU A 66 -2.48 -5.62 -15.87
N TYR A 67 -1.87 -5.59 -17.04
CA TYR A 67 -0.57 -4.98 -17.31
C TYR A 67 -0.74 -3.81 -18.29
N ARG A 68 -0.17 -2.64 -17.95
CA ARG A 68 -0.20 -1.42 -18.76
C ARG A 68 1.22 -0.94 -19.05
N GLU A 69 1.69 -1.21 -20.26
CA GLU A 69 3.02 -0.79 -20.71
C GLU A 69 3.16 0.74 -20.79
N ASP A 70 2.09 1.44 -21.10
CA ASP A 70 2.06 2.90 -21.17
C ASP A 70 2.20 3.61 -19.81
N LEU A 71 1.94 2.92 -18.71
CA LEU A 71 2.13 3.39 -17.33
C LEU A 71 3.46 2.95 -16.73
N TYR A 72 4.03 1.86 -17.22
CA TYR A 72 5.29 1.34 -16.74
C TYR A 72 6.45 2.30 -17.03
N GLY A 73 7.13 2.78 -15.98
CA GLY A 73 8.22 3.75 -16.07
C GLY A 73 7.79 5.16 -16.51
N ASN A 74 6.49 5.44 -16.61
CA ASN A 74 5.97 6.73 -17.01
C ASN A 74 6.00 7.71 -15.84
N SER A 75 7.10 8.46 -15.72
CA SER A 75 7.32 9.42 -14.63
C SER A 75 6.30 10.56 -14.61
N ASP A 76 5.84 11.01 -15.77
CA ASP A 76 4.84 12.10 -15.84
C ASP A 76 3.49 11.63 -15.31
N ALA A 77 3.03 10.44 -15.72
CA ALA A 77 1.80 9.84 -15.20
C ALA A 77 1.91 9.63 -13.69
N PHE A 78 3.02 9.07 -13.20
CA PHE A 78 3.28 8.84 -11.78
C PHE A 78 3.23 10.15 -10.96
N ILE A 79 4.04 11.14 -11.32
CA ILE A 79 4.13 12.40 -10.59
C ILE A 79 2.80 13.16 -10.62
N ASN A 80 2.09 13.15 -11.75
CA ASN A 80 0.79 13.79 -11.85
C ASN A 80 -0.25 13.10 -10.96
N ALA A 81 -0.31 11.77 -10.94
CA ALA A 81 -1.19 11.01 -10.06
C ALA A 81 -0.89 11.32 -8.58
N MET A 82 0.37 11.18 -8.16
CA MET A 82 0.79 11.44 -6.77
C MET A 82 0.46 12.87 -6.33
N LYS A 83 0.75 13.89 -7.16
CA LYS A 83 0.44 15.28 -6.85
C LYS A 83 -1.06 15.56 -6.77
N ASN A 84 -1.84 15.03 -7.68
CA ASN A 84 -3.28 15.25 -7.71
C ASN A 84 -3.95 14.71 -6.45
N HIS A 85 -3.61 13.48 -6.06
CA HIS A 85 -4.15 12.87 -4.86
C HIS A 85 -3.67 13.53 -3.57
N MET A 86 -2.40 13.93 -3.49
CA MET A 86 -1.90 14.70 -2.34
C MET A 86 -2.63 16.02 -2.15
N ARG A 87 -2.99 16.69 -3.24
CA ARG A 87 -3.68 18.01 -3.19
C ARG A 87 -5.12 17.91 -2.71
N SER A 88 -5.75 16.75 -2.82
CA SER A 88 -7.12 16.53 -2.36
C SER A 88 -7.22 16.24 -0.86
N LEU A 89 -6.11 15.92 -0.19
CA LEU A 89 -6.11 15.57 1.23
C LEU A 89 -5.63 16.73 2.11
N HIS A 90 -6.29 16.94 3.26
CA HIS A 90 -5.76 17.79 4.30
C HIS A 90 -4.44 17.24 4.84
N MET A 91 -3.54 18.11 5.31
CA MET A 91 -2.21 17.70 5.78
C MET A 91 -2.27 16.63 6.88
N SER A 92 -3.20 16.73 7.82
CA SER A 92 -3.37 15.72 8.88
C SER A 92 -3.74 14.36 8.32
N ALA A 93 -4.68 14.29 7.38
CA ALA A 93 -5.08 13.06 6.72
C ALA A 93 -3.96 12.51 5.83
N LEU A 94 -3.24 13.38 5.12
CA LEU A 94 -2.10 12.98 4.30
C LEU A 94 -1.00 12.32 5.13
N HIS A 95 -0.63 12.89 6.28
CA HIS A 95 0.42 12.33 7.14
C HIS A 95 0.03 11.03 7.85
N THR A 96 -1.26 10.76 8.01
CA THR A 96 -1.76 9.52 8.63
C THR A 96 -2.22 8.48 7.62
N ALA A 97 -2.29 8.82 6.32
CA ALA A 97 -2.69 7.88 5.27
C ALA A 97 -1.75 6.67 5.22
N MET A 98 -2.31 5.45 5.24
CA MET A 98 -1.53 4.21 5.23
C MET A 98 -0.91 3.96 3.87
N ASN A 99 0.36 4.28 3.73
CA ASN A 99 1.14 3.99 2.52
C ASN A 99 1.61 2.54 2.55
N GLU A 100 0.91 1.66 1.88
CA GLU A 100 1.19 0.23 1.83
C GLU A 100 1.51 -0.22 0.40
N LEU A 101 2.40 -1.21 0.28
CA LEU A 101 2.74 -1.85 -1.00
C LEU A 101 1.88 -3.08 -1.25
N SER A 102 1.54 -3.80 -0.20
CA SER A 102 0.72 -5.01 -0.20
C SER A 102 -0.28 -4.96 0.96
N ASN A 103 -1.36 -5.71 0.85
CA ASN A 103 -2.34 -5.89 1.92
C ASN A 103 -3.04 -7.25 1.84
N HIS A 104 -4.13 -7.38 2.59
CA HIS A 104 -4.90 -8.62 2.74
C HIS A 104 -5.71 -9.01 1.49
N ASP A 105 -5.99 -8.09 0.57
CA ASP A 105 -6.80 -8.33 -0.65
C ASP A 105 -5.95 -8.39 -1.92
N HIS A 106 -4.95 -7.53 -2.05
CA HIS A 106 -4.18 -7.34 -3.27
C HIS A 106 -3.05 -8.37 -3.41
N SER A 107 -2.57 -8.57 -4.62
CA SER A 107 -1.35 -9.34 -4.82
C SER A 107 -0.16 -8.68 -4.11
N ARG A 108 0.79 -9.49 -3.64
CA ARG A 108 2.02 -8.96 -3.04
C ARG A 108 2.78 -8.09 -4.03
N PHE A 109 3.32 -6.97 -3.58
CA PHE A 109 4.08 -6.08 -4.47
C PHE A 109 5.25 -6.81 -5.13
N LEU A 110 5.96 -7.65 -4.38
CA LEU A 110 7.05 -8.45 -4.93
C LEU A 110 6.58 -9.36 -6.08
N THR A 111 5.39 -9.95 -5.97
CA THR A 111 4.77 -10.72 -7.07
C THR A 111 4.52 -9.84 -8.28
N ARG A 112 3.98 -8.64 -8.11
CA ARG A 112 3.72 -7.71 -9.22
C ARG A 112 4.98 -7.32 -10.00
N THR A 113 6.16 -7.41 -9.39
CA THR A 113 7.44 -7.15 -10.09
C THR A 113 7.75 -8.15 -11.19
N ASN A 114 7.14 -9.33 -11.18
CA ASN A 114 7.30 -10.33 -12.26
C ASN A 114 6.44 -10.04 -13.50
N ARG A 115 5.54 -9.06 -13.42
CA ARG A 115 4.65 -8.60 -14.48
C ARG A 115 3.76 -9.70 -15.09
N THR A 116 3.40 -10.67 -14.27
CA THR A 116 2.53 -11.77 -14.70
C THR A 116 1.09 -11.45 -14.31
N VAL A 117 0.25 -11.29 -15.34
CA VAL A 117 -1.21 -11.17 -15.13
C VAL A 117 -1.73 -12.56 -14.72
N GLY A 118 -2.44 -12.60 -13.57
CA GLY A 118 -2.98 -13.85 -13.09
C GLY A 118 -3.50 -13.82 -11.65
N ARG A 119 -4.26 -14.88 -11.34
CA ARG A 119 -4.79 -15.17 -10.01
C ARG A 119 -4.58 -16.62 -9.65
N VAL A 120 -4.50 -16.94 -8.36
CA VAL A 120 -4.30 -18.32 -7.88
C VAL A 120 -5.44 -19.27 -8.28
N SER A 121 -6.62 -18.75 -8.62
CA SER A 121 -7.75 -19.56 -9.09
C SER A 121 -7.48 -20.31 -10.41
N TYR A 122 -6.53 -19.83 -11.22
CA TYR A 122 -6.17 -20.45 -12.51
C TYR A 122 -4.66 -20.49 -12.78
N MET A 123 -3.83 -20.03 -11.83
CA MET A 123 -2.38 -20.08 -11.87
C MET A 123 -1.84 -20.83 -10.67
N SER A 124 -0.69 -21.51 -10.85
CA SER A 124 -0.06 -22.17 -9.71
C SER A 124 0.52 -21.14 -8.73
N PRO A 125 0.50 -21.40 -7.41
CA PRO A 125 1.10 -20.50 -6.42
C PRO A 125 2.57 -20.17 -6.68
N GLU A 126 3.32 -21.10 -7.29
CA GLU A 126 4.73 -20.91 -7.65
C GLU A 126 4.91 -19.86 -8.76
N ALA A 127 3.88 -19.61 -9.56
CA ALA A 127 3.91 -18.55 -10.57
C ALA A 127 4.06 -17.16 -9.96
N ALA A 128 3.56 -16.96 -8.73
CA ALA A 128 3.71 -15.72 -7.99
C ALA A 128 5.16 -15.40 -7.58
N GLU A 129 6.02 -16.43 -7.52
CA GLU A 129 7.41 -16.32 -7.06
C GLU A 129 8.43 -16.27 -8.21
N ARG A 130 8.00 -16.65 -9.43
CA ARG A 130 8.92 -16.72 -10.57
C ARG A 130 9.30 -15.34 -11.06
N ASN A 131 10.60 -15.14 -11.34
CA ASN A 131 11.12 -13.92 -11.97
C ASN A 131 10.78 -12.61 -11.23
N VAL A 132 10.60 -12.68 -9.92
CA VAL A 132 10.41 -11.48 -9.10
C VAL A 132 11.68 -10.64 -9.05
N ASP A 133 11.51 -9.32 -8.99
CA ASP A 133 12.63 -8.37 -9.01
C ASP A 133 12.77 -7.67 -7.64
N TYR A 134 13.78 -8.10 -6.90
CA TYR A 134 14.12 -7.50 -5.60
C TYR A 134 14.71 -6.08 -5.72
N ALA A 135 15.22 -5.67 -6.88
CA ALA A 135 15.69 -4.30 -7.07
C ALA A 135 14.48 -3.35 -7.13
N VAL A 136 13.47 -3.69 -7.92
CA VAL A 136 12.20 -2.95 -7.99
C VAL A 136 11.50 -2.92 -6.62
N MET A 137 11.54 -4.04 -5.86
CA MET A 137 11.00 -4.06 -4.49
C MET A 137 11.72 -3.04 -3.59
N ARG A 138 13.05 -2.93 -3.68
CA ARG A 138 13.82 -1.91 -2.91
C ARG A 138 13.49 -0.49 -3.32
N GLU A 139 13.25 -0.22 -4.59
CA GLU A 139 12.79 1.09 -5.07
C GLU A 139 11.43 1.45 -4.46
N ALA A 140 10.49 0.51 -4.46
CA ALA A 140 9.18 0.70 -3.84
C ALA A 140 9.26 0.98 -2.34
N ILE A 141 10.11 0.26 -1.61
CA ILE A 141 10.36 0.48 -0.18
C ILE A 141 10.97 1.87 0.06
N ALA A 142 11.90 2.32 -0.80
CA ALA A 142 12.47 3.65 -0.69
C ALA A 142 11.39 4.73 -0.86
N ILE A 143 10.50 4.59 -1.84
CA ILE A 143 9.36 5.50 -2.01
C ILE A 143 8.45 5.43 -0.78
N GLN A 144 8.07 4.24 -0.31
CA GLN A 144 7.19 4.04 0.83
C GLN A 144 7.70 4.74 2.10
N MET A 145 9.00 4.64 2.37
CA MET A 145 9.61 5.18 3.59
C MET A 145 9.96 6.67 3.51
N THR A 146 9.88 7.28 2.33
CA THR A 146 10.23 8.69 2.12
C THR A 146 9.08 9.56 1.62
N TRP A 147 7.96 8.96 1.18
CA TRP A 147 6.78 9.68 0.74
C TRP A 147 5.93 10.12 1.94
N PRO A 148 5.29 11.32 1.89
CA PRO A 148 4.37 11.74 2.96
C PRO A 148 3.26 10.73 3.23
N GLY A 149 3.06 10.40 4.49
CA GLY A 149 2.09 9.41 4.96
C GLY A 149 2.66 8.49 6.04
N ALA A 150 1.89 7.49 6.43
CA ALA A 150 2.27 6.48 7.40
C ALA A 150 2.73 5.19 6.68
N PRO A 151 4.05 4.95 6.56
CA PRO A 151 4.53 3.71 5.92
C PRO A 151 4.00 2.50 6.68
N THR A 152 3.28 1.65 5.96
CA THR A 152 2.61 0.48 6.54
C THR A 152 3.13 -0.78 5.87
N VAL A 153 3.77 -1.65 6.64
CA VAL A 153 4.33 -2.90 6.16
C VAL A 153 3.33 -4.03 6.37
N TYR A 154 2.85 -4.62 5.28
CA TYR A 154 2.09 -5.86 5.36
C TYR A 154 3.04 -7.00 5.69
N TYR A 155 2.72 -7.80 6.73
CA TYR A 155 3.61 -8.86 7.22
C TYR A 155 4.14 -9.73 6.07
N GLY A 156 5.42 -10.01 6.11
CA GLY A 156 6.08 -10.85 5.11
C GLY A 156 6.63 -10.11 3.90
N ASP A 157 6.21 -8.87 3.61
CA ASP A 157 6.84 -8.07 2.56
C ASP A 157 8.33 -7.89 2.86
N GLU A 158 8.68 -7.65 4.13
CA GLU A 158 10.05 -7.51 4.60
C GLU A 158 10.87 -8.81 4.50
N ALA A 159 10.18 -9.95 4.46
CA ALA A 159 10.77 -11.28 4.35
C ALA A 159 10.83 -11.83 2.93
N GLY A 160 10.24 -11.11 1.96
CA GLY A 160 10.17 -11.53 0.56
C GLY A 160 9.03 -12.49 0.24
N VAL A 161 7.92 -12.43 1.00
CA VAL A 161 6.74 -13.25 0.72
C VAL A 161 6.07 -12.79 -0.56
N CYS A 162 5.80 -13.74 -1.45
CA CYS A 162 5.03 -13.57 -2.67
C CYS A 162 3.60 -14.09 -2.50
N GLY A 163 2.73 -13.76 -3.43
CA GLY A 163 1.36 -14.27 -3.51
C GLY A 163 0.51 -13.45 -4.47
N PHE A 164 -0.37 -14.11 -5.21
CA PHE A 164 -1.47 -13.46 -5.91
C PHE A 164 -2.48 -12.91 -4.90
N THR A 165 -3.64 -12.46 -5.33
CA THR A 165 -4.69 -11.94 -4.44
C THR A 165 -5.15 -12.96 -3.39
N ASP A 166 -5.95 -12.52 -2.42
CA ASP A 166 -6.56 -13.39 -1.42
C ASP A 166 -7.13 -14.69 -2.06
N PRO A 167 -6.85 -15.88 -1.50
CA PRO A 167 -6.14 -16.12 -0.22
C PRO A 167 -4.61 -16.28 -0.35
N ASP A 168 -4.04 -16.25 -1.55
CA ASP A 168 -2.64 -16.58 -1.79
C ASP A 168 -1.66 -15.55 -1.20
N ASN A 169 -2.05 -14.29 -1.11
CA ASN A 169 -1.27 -13.23 -0.46
C ASN A 169 -1.14 -13.40 1.07
N ARG A 170 -1.94 -14.27 1.68
CA ARG A 170 -1.95 -14.54 3.14
C ARG A 170 -1.12 -15.76 3.51
N ARG A 171 -0.04 -16.05 2.78
CA ARG A 171 0.88 -17.14 3.09
C ARG A 171 1.51 -16.95 4.45
N THR A 172 1.89 -18.07 5.10
CA THR A 172 2.57 -18.05 6.40
C THR A 172 3.90 -17.31 6.32
N TYR A 173 4.27 -16.65 7.43
CA TYR A 173 5.58 -16.00 7.52
C TYR A 173 6.69 -17.05 7.44
N PRO A 174 7.75 -16.83 6.64
CA PRO A 174 8.79 -17.82 6.37
C PRO A 174 9.86 -17.85 7.47
N TRP A 175 9.48 -18.16 8.72
CA TRP A 175 10.40 -18.20 9.85
C TRP A 175 11.67 -19.01 9.56
N GLY A 176 12.84 -18.38 9.74
CA GLY A 176 14.17 -18.97 9.48
C GLY A 176 14.56 -19.05 8.01
N ARG A 177 13.68 -18.63 7.09
CA ARG A 177 13.90 -18.62 5.63
C ARG A 177 13.68 -17.24 5.01
N GLU A 178 13.65 -16.20 5.82
CA GLU A 178 13.47 -14.82 5.39
C GLU A 178 14.54 -14.40 4.39
N ASN A 179 14.19 -13.54 3.44
CA ASN A 179 15.18 -12.85 2.63
C ASN A 179 15.92 -11.83 3.51
N LYS A 180 17.10 -12.21 3.98
CA LYS A 180 17.88 -11.42 4.97
C LYS A 180 18.35 -10.08 4.41
N GLU A 181 18.64 -10.00 3.12
CA GLU A 181 19.05 -8.75 2.47
C GLU A 181 17.89 -7.76 2.43
N LEU A 182 16.71 -8.22 2.01
CA LEU A 182 15.51 -7.40 1.98
C LEU A 182 15.10 -6.94 3.39
N LEU A 183 15.12 -7.86 4.36
CA LEU A 183 14.85 -7.55 5.77
C LEU A 183 15.82 -6.49 6.33
N SER A 184 17.10 -6.62 6.00
CA SER A 184 18.12 -5.63 6.39
C SER A 184 17.86 -4.27 5.73
N PHE A 185 17.44 -4.27 4.46
CA PHE A 185 17.10 -3.05 3.75
C PHE A 185 15.90 -2.33 4.37
N TYR A 186 14.82 -3.07 4.69
CA TYR A 186 13.66 -2.51 5.41
C TYR A 186 14.05 -1.88 6.74
N LYS A 187 14.83 -2.59 7.57
CA LYS A 187 15.32 -2.06 8.84
C LYS A 187 16.09 -0.74 8.67
N LYS A 188 16.95 -0.66 7.65
CA LYS A 188 17.70 0.55 7.32
C LYS A 188 16.78 1.69 6.91
N MET A 189 15.81 1.44 6.03
CA MET A 189 14.88 2.45 5.55
C MET A 189 13.96 2.95 6.65
N ILE A 190 13.46 2.06 7.52
CA ILE A 190 12.69 2.44 8.71
C ILE A 190 13.52 3.33 9.65
N ALA A 191 14.80 3.01 9.84
CA ALA A 191 15.68 3.83 10.67
C ALA A 191 15.92 5.23 10.09
N ILE A 192 15.98 5.35 8.75
CA ILE A 192 16.06 6.64 8.06
C ILE A 192 14.76 7.42 8.24
N HIS A 193 13.62 6.79 7.99
CA HIS A 193 12.29 7.40 8.16
C HIS A 193 12.11 8.00 9.55
N LYS A 194 12.45 7.24 10.60
CA LYS A 194 12.34 7.70 12.00
C LYS A 194 13.27 8.89 12.34
N LYS A 195 14.35 9.09 11.60
CA LYS A 195 15.26 10.23 11.83
C LYS A 195 14.79 11.51 11.14
N VAL A 196 14.06 11.38 10.05
CA VAL A 196 13.63 12.52 9.23
C VAL A 196 12.21 12.98 9.64
N GLY A 197 11.39 12.07 10.13
CA GLY A 197 10.01 12.34 10.54
C GLY A 197 9.83 12.76 12.00
N SER A 198 10.92 12.98 12.75
CA SER A 198 10.89 13.44 14.15
C SER A 198 11.17 14.95 14.26
#